data_edcec1a21a91a0a251b77d47503f566a
#
_entry.id   edcec1a21a91a0a251b77d47503f566a
#
_cell.length_a   1.000
_cell.length_b   1.000
_cell.length_c   1.000
_cell.angle_alpha   90.00
_cell.angle_beta   90.00
_cell.angle_gamma   90.00
#
_symmetry.space_group_name_H-M   'P 1'
#
loop_
_entity.id
_entity.type
_entity.pdbx_description
1 polymer ?
#
loop_
_entity_poly.entity_id
_entity_poly.type
_entity_poly.pdbx_seq_one_letter_code
_entity_poly.pdbx_strand_id
1 'polypeptide(L)'
;MPRKFNFGAGPATMPESVLLEVQEELLDWQGLGLSVMEISHRSPEFIEIAKQAESDFRDLLSISEDFAVLFTHGGATMQNAMVPLNLAKSDGVASYVNSGHWAKRSIKEAERYTNVRIAASSEDDNFTYFPEQSSWSLDEESSYVHYTPNETIGGLCLRTLDSSPLPIVADYSSGILSEPIQSI
;
A
#
# COMPACT_ATOMS: atom_id res chain seq x y z
N MET A 1 -8.07 -17.42 -28.22
CA MET A 1 -8.77 -16.13 -28.55
C MET A 1 -7.86 -15.01 -28.10
N PRO A 2 -7.77 -13.88 -28.83
CA PRO A 2 -6.97 -12.76 -28.37
C PRO A 2 -7.53 -12.21 -27.06
N ARG A 3 -6.63 -11.83 -26.13
CA ARG A 3 -7.03 -11.21 -24.86
C ARG A 3 -7.71 -9.88 -25.13
N LYS A 4 -8.74 -9.58 -24.32
CA LYS A 4 -9.42 -8.28 -24.40
C LYS A 4 -8.59 -7.21 -23.68
N PHE A 5 -8.68 -5.98 -24.12
CA PHE A 5 -8.18 -4.82 -23.38
C PHE A 5 -9.00 -4.67 -22.09
N ASN A 6 -8.32 -4.63 -20.96
CA ASN A 6 -8.92 -4.41 -19.66
C ASN A 6 -8.29 -3.16 -19.02
N PHE A 7 -9.10 -2.13 -18.81
CA PHE A 7 -8.71 -0.86 -18.17
C PHE A 7 -9.21 -0.76 -16.72
N GLY A 8 -9.61 -1.87 -16.12
CA GLY A 8 -10.01 -1.91 -14.70
C GLY A 8 -8.83 -1.55 -13.80
N ALA A 9 -9.10 -0.70 -12.80
CA ALA A 9 -8.09 -0.30 -11.82
C ALA A 9 -7.74 -1.42 -10.83
N GLY A 10 -8.67 -2.32 -10.59
CA GLY A 10 -8.51 -3.50 -9.73
C GLY A 10 -9.81 -4.32 -9.66
N PRO A 11 -9.78 -5.62 -10.03
CA PRO A 11 -8.63 -6.40 -10.55
C PRO A 11 -8.13 -5.89 -11.89
N ALA A 12 -6.83 -5.62 -11.94
CA ALA A 12 -6.17 -5.04 -13.12
C ALA A 12 -5.69 -6.10 -14.12
N THR A 13 -5.27 -5.65 -15.30
CA THR A 13 -4.61 -6.52 -16.28
C THR A 13 -3.27 -7.00 -15.75
N MET A 14 -3.05 -8.31 -15.78
CA MET A 14 -1.75 -8.92 -15.51
C MET A 14 -0.95 -9.10 -16.81
N PRO A 15 0.39 -9.02 -16.78
CA PRO A 15 1.23 -9.39 -17.92
C PRO A 15 0.94 -10.83 -18.37
N GLU A 16 0.87 -11.03 -19.68
CA GLU A 16 0.56 -12.37 -20.23
C GLU A 16 1.64 -13.40 -19.90
N SER A 17 2.92 -12.98 -19.90
CA SER A 17 4.04 -13.82 -19.50
C SER A 17 3.87 -14.42 -18.11
N VAL A 18 3.44 -13.59 -17.14
CA VAL A 18 3.18 -14.04 -15.76
C VAL A 18 2.04 -15.04 -15.71
N LEU A 19 0.97 -14.82 -16.47
CA LEU A 19 -0.16 -15.76 -16.51
C LEU A 19 0.22 -17.10 -17.13
N LEU A 20 1.09 -17.10 -18.14
CA LEU A 20 1.59 -18.33 -18.78
C LEU A 20 2.49 -19.11 -17.83
N GLU A 21 3.37 -18.43 -17.10
CA GLU A 21 4.22 -19.04 -16.08
C GLU A 21 3.38 -19.67 -14.96
N VAL A 22 2.40 -18.94 -14.42
CA VAL A 22 1.45 -19.49 -13.43
C VAL A 22 0.68 -20.70 -13.97
N GLN A 23 0.28 -20.68 -15.24
CA GLN A 23 -0.42 -21.81 -15.88
C GLN A 23 0.48 -23.04 -16.00
N GLU A 24 1.75 -22.87 -16.35
CA GLU A 24 2.73 -23.95 -16.49
C GLU A 24 3.02 -24.60 -15.13
N GLU A 25 3.18 -23.80 -14.09
CA GLU A 25 3.53 -24.27 -12.75
C GLU A 25 2.32 -24.67 -11.89
N LEU A 26 1.09 -24.49 -12.39
CA LEU A 26 -0.12 -24.62 -11.57
C LEU A 26 -0.31 -26.03 -11.00
N LEU A 27 0.05 -27.09 -11.74
CA LEU A 27 -0.10 -28.49 -11.31
C LEU A 27 1.18 -29.07 -10.75
N ASP A 28 2.32 -28.55 -11.13
CA ASP A 28 3.63 -29.09 -10.76
C ASP A 28 4.65 -27.95 -10.67
N TRP A 29 4.79 -27.39 -9.47
CA TRP A 29 5.77 -26.35 -9.24
C TRP A 29 7.19 -26.95 -9.20
N GLN A 30 7.99 -26.62 -10.21
CA GLN A 30 9.41 -27.00 -10.35
C GLN A 30 9.69 -28.51 -10.19
N GLY A 31 8.79 -29.36 -10.62
CA GLY A 31 8.98 -30.81 -10.60
C GLY A 31 8.69 -31.49 -9.26
N LEU A 32 8.01 -30.80 -8.34
CA LEU A 32 7.61 -31.38 -7.04
C LEU A 32 6.42 -32.33 -7.14
N GLY A 33 5.67 -32.30 -8.26
CA GLY A 33 4.40 -33.03 -8.39
C GLY A 33 3.28 -32.44 -7.56
N LEU A 34 3.42 -31.19 -7.10
CA LEU A 34 2.46 -30.44 -6.29
C LEU A 34 2.36 -29.00 -6.80
N SER A 35 1.16 -28.43 -6.75
CA SER A 35 0.95 -26.99 -6.94
C SER A 35 1.55 -26.17 -5.79
N VAL A 36 2.00 -24.94 -6.07
CA VAL A 36 2.39 -24.01 -5.01
C VAL A 36 1.26 -23.77 -3.99
N MET A 37 -0.01 -23.91 -4.42
CA MET A 37 -1.18 -23.78 -3.55
C MET A 37 -1.34 -24.96 -2.56
N GLU A 38 -0.67 -26.07 -2.78
CA GLU A 38 -0.70 -27.28 -1.94
C GLU A 38 0.54 -27.39 -1.04
N ILE A 39 1.56 -26.57 -1.28
CA ILE A 39 2.81 -26.58 -0.49
C ILE A 39 2.59 -25.89 0.87
N SER A 40 3.09 -26.52 1.93
CA SER A 40 3.04 -25.92 3.27
C SER A 40 3.90 -24.66 3.34
N HIS A 41 3.36 -23.59 3.95
CA HIS A 41 4.11 -22.36 4.21
C HIS A 41 5.35 -22.56 5.11
N ARG A 42 5.54 -23.75 5.72
CA ARG A 42 6.70 -24.13 6.53
C ARG A 42 7.71 -24.99 5.77
N SER A 43 7.39 -25.39 4.54
CA SER A 43 8.34 -26.16 3.73
C SER A 43 9.49 -25.27 3.24
N PRO A 44 10.67 -25.86 3.00
CA PRO A 44 11.81 -25.12 2.46
C PRO A 44 11.49 -24.43 1.13
N GLU A 45 10.70 -25.04 0.27
CA GLU A 45 10.32 -24.52 -1.04
C GLU A 45 9.49 -23.25 -0.91
N PHE A 46 8.49 -23.23 -0.03
CA PHE A 46 7.67 -22.04 0.19
C PHE A 46 8.46 -20.92 0.88
N ILE A 47 9.34 -21.28 1.83
CA ILE A 47 10.23 -20.33 2.49
C ILE A 47 11.13 -19.64 1.47
N GLU A 48 11.63 -20.39 0.48
CA GLU A 48 12.47 -19.83 -0.57
C GLU A 48 11.67 -18.87 -1.49
N ILE A 49 10.44 -19.23 -1.87
CA ILE A 49 9.53 -18.33 -2.60
C ILE A 49 9.34 -17.00 -1.84
N ALA A 50 9.08 -17.08 -0.53
CA ALA A 50 8.85 -15.89 0.29
C ALA A 50 10.10 -15.00 0.39
N LYS A 51 11.28 -15.60 0.53
CA LYS A 51 12.56 -14.89 0.55
C LYS A 51 12.85 -14.22 -0.80
N GLN A 52 12.62 -14.92 -1.90
CA GLN A 52 12.82 -14.35 -3.23
C GLN A 52 11.87 -13.18 -3.46
N ALA A 53 10.60 -13.30 -3.09
CA ALA A 53 9.63 -12.22 -3.20
C ALA A 53 10.03 -10.98 -2.37
N GLU A 54 10.58 -11.18 -1.17
CA GLU A 54 11.11 -10.07 -0.36
C GLU A 54 12.36 -9.44 -1.02
N SER A 55 13.29 -10.25 -1.51
CA SER A 55 14.50 -9.77 -2.19
C SER A 55 14.14 -8.94 -3.42
N ASP A 56 13.26 -9.46 -4.27
CA ASP A 56 12.82 -8.76 -5.50
C ASP A 56 12.12 -7.43 -5.16
N PHE A 57 11.32 -7.41 -4.10
CA PHE A 57 10.63 -6.21 -3.65
C PHE A 57 11.64 -5.15 -3.14
N ARG A 58 12.65 -5.59 -2.38
CA ARG A 58 13.73 -4.70 -1.91
C ARG A 58 14.53 -4.13 -3.07
N ASP A 59 14.90 -4.96 -4.03
CA ASP A 59 15.69 -4.57 -5.20
C ASP A 59 14.93 -3.56 -6.08
N LEU A 60 13.64 -3.83 -6.35
CA LEU A 60 12.80 -2.97 -7.18
C LEU A 60 12.56 -1.58 -6.57
N LEU A 61 12.44 -1.50 -5.25
CA LEU A 61 12.14 -0.25 -4.53
C LEU A 61 13.36 0.33 -3.81
N SER A 62 14.53 -0.30 -3.93
CA SER A 62 15.78 0.12 -3.26
C SER A 62 15.62 0.22 -1.73
N ILE A 63 14.90 -0.72 -1.12
CA ILE A 63 14.63 -0.76 0.33
C ILE A 63 15.85 -1.26 1.07
N SER A 64 16.39 -0.46 2.01
CA SER A 64 17.52 -0.86 2.84
C SER A 64 17.14 -1.91 3.89
N GLU A 65 18.15 -2.56 4.48
CA GLU A 65 17.97 -3.53 5.57
C GLU A 65 17.45 -2.89 6.88
N ASP A 66 17.41 -1.57 6.96
CA ASP A 66 16.84 -0.86 8.11
C ASP A 66 15.31 -0.95 8.17
N PHE A 67 14.68 -1.36 7.07
CA PHE A 67 13.23 -1.53 6.96
C PHE A 67 12.85 -3.01 6.97
N ALA A 68 11.76 -3.34 7.66
CA ALA A 68 11.14 -4.66 7.59
C ALA A 68 10.13 -4.73 6.43
N VAL A 69 10.18 -5.80 5.65
CA VAL A 69 9.12 -6.15 4.68
C VAL A 69 8.23 -7.20 5.33
N LEU A 70 6.93 -6.90 5.41
CA LEU A 70 5.95 -7.77 6.07
C LEU A 70 4.84 -8.16 5.10
N PHE A 71 4.70 -9.44 4.82
CA PHE A 71 3.57 -9.98 4.08
C PHE A 71 2.43 -10.30 5.05
N THR A 72 1.38 -9.47 5.04
CA THR A 72 0.25 -9.59 5.96
C THR A 72 -1.04 -9.95 5.24
N HIS A 73 -1.98 -10.53 5.96
CA HIS A 73 -3.33 -10.79 5.44
C HIS A 73 -4.29 -9.63 5.76
N GLY A 74 -5.52 -9.68 5.23
CA GLY A 74 -6.60 -8.73 5.55
C GLY A 74 -6.70 -7.54 4.60
N GLY A 75 -5.76 -7.39 3.65
CA GLY A 75 -5.74 -6.32 2.67
C GLY A 75 -5.67 -4.92 3.28
N ALA A 76 -5.82 -3.88 2.46
CA ALA A 76 -5.75 -2.48 2.90
C ALA A 76 -6.77 -2.14 4.00
N THR A 77 -7.96 -2.75 3.99
CA THR A 77 -8.97 -2.50 5.03
C THR A 77 -8.46 -2.88 6.43
N MET A 78 -7.75 -4.00 6.55
CA MET A 78 -7.15 -4.39 7.82
C MET A 78 -5.98 -3.47 8.18
N GLN A 79 -5.16 -3.06 7.21
CA GLN A 79 -4.03 -2.16 7.44
C GLN A 79 -4.49 -0.80 7.95
N ASN A 80 -5.60 -0.25 7.44
CA ASN A 80 -6.20 0.99 7.94
C ASN A 80 -6.55 0.93 9.44
N ALA A 81 -6.87 -0.25 9.97
CA ALA A 81 -7.06 -0.48 11.40
C ALA A 81 -5.73 -0.74 12.13
N MET A 82 -4.84 -1.55 11.54
CA MET A 82 -3.59 -1.96 12.19
C MET A 82 -2.61 -0.81 12.36
N VAL A 83 -2.60 0.16 11.43
CA VAL A 83 -1.75 1.35 11.51
C VAL A 83 -2.02 2.13 12.82
N PRO A 84 -3.23 2.63 13.08
CA PRO A 84 -3.49 3.33 14.34
C PRO A 84 -3.32 2.44 15.57
N LEU A 85 -3.68 1.15 15.51
CA LEU A 85 -3.51 0.22 16.63
C LEU A 85 -2.04 0.01 17.03
N ASN A 86 -1.10 0.11 16.08
CA ASN A 86 0.32 -0.11 16.35
C ASN A 86 1.13 1.18 16.50
N LEU A 87 0.75 2.25 15.82
CA LEU A 87 1.55 3.47 15.76
C LEU A 87 0.99 4.61 16.61
N ALA A 88 -0.33 4.66 16.85
CA ALA A 88 -0.88 5.70 17.69
C ALA A 88 -0.58 5.42 19.17
N LYS A 89 -0.29 6.50 19.90
CA LYS A 89 -0.20 6.44 21.37
C LYS A 89 -1.60 6.22 21.96
N SER A 90 -1.68 5.67 23.18
CA SER A 90 -2.94 5.61 23.92
C SER A 90 -3.51 7.02 24.10
N ASP A 91 -4.77 7.23 23.70
CA ASP A 91 -5.44 8.53 23.67
C ASP A 91 -4.71 9.58 22.79
N GLY A 92 -3.84 9.12 21.87
CA GLY A 92 -3.03 9.97 21.01
C GLY A 92 -3.80 10.54 19.82
N VAL A 93 -3.08 11.32 19.02
CA VAL A 93 -3.55 11.95 17.79
C VAL A 93 -2.78 11.39 16.60
N ALA A 94 -3.43 11.30 15.45
CA ALA A 94 -2.81 11.03 14.16
C ALA A 94 -3.32 12.02 13.11
N SER A 95 -2.41 12.57 12.31
CA SER A 95 -2.72 13.51 11.24
C SER A 95 -3.04 12.78 9.95
N TYR A 96 -4.07 13.20 9.22
CA TYR A 96 -4.49 12.61 7.96
C TYR A 96 -4.69 13.66 6.88
N VAL A 97 -4.28 13.35 5.66
CA VAL A 97 -4.57 14.14 4.46
C VAL A 97 -5.79 13.55 3.77
N ASN A 98 -6.87 14.33 3.68
CA ASN A 98 -8.12 13.94 3.06
C ASN A 98 -8.13 14.34 1.58
N SER A 99 -7.61 13.45 0.73
CA SER A 99 -7.44 13.66 -0.72
C SER A 99 -8.49 12.99 -1.58
N GLY A 100 -9.40 12.18 -1.00
CA GLY A 100 -10.41 11.49 -1.80
C GLY A 100 -11.11 10.34 -1.09
N HIS A 101 -11.60 9.39 -1.90
CA HIS A 101 -12.41 8.27 -1.41
C HIS A 101 -11.63 7.35 -0.46
N TRP A 102 -10.40 7.00 -0.83
CA TRP A 102 -9.60 6.07 -0.04
C TRP A 102 -9.04 6.71 1.22
N ALA A 103 -8.61 7.97 1.12
CA ALA A 103 -8.23 8.74 2.30
C ALA A 103 -9.39 8.86 3.31
N LYS A 104 -10.61 9.16 2.86
CA LYS A 104 -11.81 9.17 3.73
C LYS A 104 -12.07 7.82 4.39
N ARG A 105 -11.85 6.73 3.68
CA ARG A 105 -12.03 5.38 4.24
C ARG A 105 -10.99 5.09 5.32
N SER A 106 -9.73 5.46 5.09
CA SER A 106 -8.65 5.33 6.08
C SER A 106 -8.93 6.16 7.33
N ILE A 107 -9.36 7.41 7.16
CA ILE A 107 -9.77 8.31 8.25
C ILE A 107 -10.88 7.67 9.08
N LYS A 108 -11.96 7.25 8.43
CA LYS A 108 -13.11 6.64 9.12
C LYS A 108 -12.75 5.38 9.90
N GLU A 109 -11.81 4.60 9.41
CA GLU A 109 -11.34 3.42 10.14
C GLU A 109 -10.46 3.82 11.33
N ALA A 110 -9.56 4.79 11.15
CA ALA A 110 -8.66 5.26 12.20
C ALA A 110 -9.39 5.92 13.38
N GLU A 111 -10.50 6.63 13.13
CA GLU A 111 -11.36 7.25 14.17
C GLU A 111 -11.88 6.29 15.23
N ARG A 112 -11.82 4.97 14.96
CA ARG A 112 -12.19 3.93 15.92
C ARG A 112 -11.12 3.65 16.96
N TYR A 113 -9.88 4.07 16.70
CA TYR A 113 -8.70 3.67 17.46
C TYR A 113 -7.88 4.84 17.97
N THR A 114 -8.02 6.03 17.37
CA THR A 114 -7.24 7.22 17.74
C THR A 114 -8.02 8.50 17.41
N ASN A 115 -7.59 9.62 17.97
CA ASN A 115 -8.11 10.93 17.59
C ASN A 115 -7.51 11.35 16.24
N VAL A 116 -8.35 11.58 15.25
CA VAL A 116 -7.92 11.98 13.90
C VAL A 116 -7.93 13.51 13.77
N ARG A 117 -6.83 14.06 13.25
CA ARG A 117 -6.71 15.45 12.80
C ARG A 117 -6.58 15.49 11.29
N ILE A 118 -7.42 16.28 10.65
CA ILE A 118 -7.30 16.50 9.20
C ILE A 118 -6.22 17.57 8.98
N ALA A 119 -5.06 17.15 8.47
CA ALA A 119 -3.94 18.03 8.19
C ALA A 119 -4.19 18.90 6.95
N ALA A 120 -4.86 18.35 5.94
CA ALA A 120 -5.29 19.05 4.73
C ALA A 120 -6.46 18.29 4.10
N SER A 121 -7.27 19.01 3.32
CA SER A 121 -8.41 18.42 2.59
C SER A 121 -8.67 19.18 1.31
N SER A 122 -9.06 18.46 0.25
CA SER A 122 -9.61 19.02 -1.00
C SER A 122 -11.10 18.71 -1.15
N GLU A 123 -11.78 18.35 -0.07
CA GLU A 123 -13.21 18.01 -0.07
C GLU A 123 -14.12 19.17 -0.46
N ASP A 124 -13.72 20.41 -0.13
CA ASP A 124 -14.40 21.64 -0.50
C ASP A 124 -14.51 21.87 -2.00
N ASP A 125 -13.55 21.30 -2.77
CA ASP A 125 -13.55 21.31 -4.24
C ASP A 125 -13.77 19.90 -4.83
N ASN A 126 -14.55 19.07 -4.15
CA ASN A 126 -14.92 17.71 -4.59
C ASN A 126 -13.72 16.83 -4.98
N PHE A 127 -12.56 17.01 -4.31
CA PHE A 127 -11.35 16.25 -4.57
C PHE A 127 -10.84 16.38 -6.01
N THR A 128 -10.85 17.60 -6.57
CA THR A 128 -10.34 17.86 -7.93
C THR A 128 -8.83 18.10 -7.97
N TYR A 129 -8.19 18.29 -6.81
CA TYR A 129 -6.75 18.46 -6.66
C TYR A 129 -6.22 17.71 -5.44
N PHE A 130 -4.92 17.42 -5.41
CA PHE A 130 -4.24 16.93 -4.22
C PHE A 130 -3.72 18.13 -3.42
N PRO A 131 -4.00 18.23 -2.09
CA PRO A 131 -3.50 19.34 -1.27
C PRO A 131 -1.97 19.39 -1.27
N GLU A 132 -1.39 20.54 -1.62
CA GLU A 132 0.07 20.73 -1.58
C GLU A 132 0.62 20.52 -0.17
N GLN A 133 1.75 19.82 -0.05
CA GLN A 133 2.35 19.48 1.25
C GLN A 133 2.65 20.73 2.10
N SER A 134 3.03 21.84 1.46
CA SER A 134 3.27 23.13 2.13
C SER A 134 2.04 23.69 2.86
N SER A 135 0.84 23.23 2.48
CA SER A 135 -0.43 23.64 3.10
C SER A 135 -0.87 22.72 4.24
N TRP A 136 -0.15 21.62 4.52
CA TRP A 136 -0.55 20.69 5.56
C TRP A 136 -0.33 21.28 6.95
N SER A 137 -1.41 21.37 7.72
CA SER A 137 -1.38 21.76 9.13
C SER A 137 -1.17 20.53 10.01
N LEU A 138 0.08 20.13 10.20
CA LEU A 138 0.43 18.97 11.02
C LEU A 138 0.32 19.33 12.51
N ASP A 139 -0.31 18.45 13.28
CA ASP A 139 -0.32 18.55 14.74
C ASP A 139 0.97 17.89 15.26
N GLU A 140 1.80 18.65 15.96
CA GLU A 140 3.10 18.20 16.49
C GLU A 140 2.97 17.03 17.49
N GLU A 141 1.82 16.88 18.13
CA GLU A 141 1.52 15.77 19.04
C GLU A 141 1.10 14.48 18.28
N SER A 142 0.90 14.58 16.97
CA SER A 142 0.51 13.43 16.15
C SER A 142 1.59 12.34 16.14
N SER A 143 1.17 11.11 16.30
CA SER A 143 2.04 9.94 16.22
C SER A 143 2.61 9.72 14.83
N TYR A 144 1.86 10.12 13.80
CA TYR A 144 2.23 10.01 12.37
C TYR A 144 1.34 10.92 11.51
N VAL A 145 1.74 11.10 10.25
CA VAL A 145 0.88 11.64 9.20
C VAL A 145 0.57 10.57 8.17
N HIS A 146 -0.71 10.38 7.87
CA HIS A 146 -1.19 9.43 6.86
C HIS A 146 -1.65 10.16 5.61
N TYR A 147 -1.28 9.64 4.44
CA TYR A 147 -1.78 10.10 3.15
C TYR A 147 -1.99 8.92 2.19
N THR A 148 -2.80 9.16 1.15
CA THR A 148 -3.07 8.18 0.08
C THR A 148 -2.53 8.75 -1.22
N PRO A 149 -1.31 8.36 -1.65
CA PRO A 149 -0.66 8.95 -2.83
C PRO A 149 -1.43 8.77 -4.12
N ASN A 150 -2.24 7.71 -4.27
CA ASN A 150 -3.01 7.46 -5.47
C ASN A 150 -4.49 7.20 -5.14
N GLU A 151 -5.33 8.19 -5.38
CA GLU A 151 -6.78 8.10 -5.26
C GLU A 151 -7.38 7.52 -6.54
N THR A 152 -7.46 6.19 -6.60
CA THR A 152 -7.83 5.42 -7.79
C THR A 152 -9.18 5.79 -8.37
N ILE A 153 -10.16 6.16 -7.53
CA ILE A 153 -11.52 6.54 -7.96
C ILE A 153 -11.53 7.97 -8.48
N GLY A 154 -10.88 8.88 -7.78
CA GLY A 154 -10.81 10.31 -8.14
C GLY A 154 -9.80 10.60 -9.25
N GLY A 155 -8.82 9.71 -9.45
CA GLY A 155 -7.77 9.90 -10.45
C GLY A 155 -6.68 10.88 -10.01
N LEU A 156 -6.56 11.18 -8.71
CA LEU A 156 -5.51 12.04 -8.17
C LEU A 156 -4.28 11.22 -7.81
N CYS A 157 -3.10 11.78 -8.05
CA CYS A 157 -1.83 11.17 -7.68
C CYS A 157 -0.84 12.22 -7.17
N LEU A 158 -0.26 11.97 -5.99
CA LEU A 158 0.90 12.68 -5.45
C LEU A 158 2.14 11.82 -5.67
N ARG A 159 3.04 12.23 -6.55
CA ARG A 159 4.21 11.44 -6.93
C ARG A 159 5.41 11.63 -6.03
N THR A 160 5.53 12.79 -5.44
CA THR A 160 6.67 13.17 -4.60
C THR A 160 6.16 13.74 -3.28
N LEU A 161 6.83 13.39 -2.20
CA LEU A 161 6.58 13.95 -0.89
C LEU A 161 7.91 14.45 -0.33
N ASP A 162 7.94 15.66 0.18
CA ASP A 162 9.07 16.20 0.91
C ASP A 162 9.18 15.56 2.29
N SER A 163 10.30 15.79 2.98
CA SER A 163 10.47 15.33 4.35
C SER A 163 9.37 15.87 5.27
N SER A 164 8.96 15.06 6.23
CA SER A 164 7.97 15.42 7.25
C SER A 164 8.61 15.39 8.65
N PRO A 165 8.22 16.29 9.55
CA PRO A 165 8.65 16.21 10.95
C PRO A 165 8.03 15.02 11.70
N LEU A 166 6.96 14.43 11.16
CA LEU A 166 6.28 13.26 11.69
C LEU A 166 6.62 12.01 10.88
N PRO A 167 6.58 10.81 11.48
CA PRO A 167 6.60 9.57 10.74
C PRO A 167 5.52 9.56 9.65
N ILE A 168 5.88 9.13 8.45
CA ILE A 168 4.98 9.09 7.31
C ILE A 168 4.37 7.69 7.18
N VAL A 169 3.06 7.63 6.98
CA VAL A 169 2.32 6.43 6.60
C VAL A 169 1.67 6.69 5.25
N ALA A 170 1.96 5.84 4.27
CA ALA A 170 1.44 5.98 2.91
C ALA A 170 0.66 4.73 2.49
N ASP A 171 -0.58 4.93 2.04
CA ASP A 171 -1.39 3.87 1.41
C ASP A 171 -1.09 3.81 -0.09
N TYR A 172 -0.15 2.96 -0.47
CA TYR A 172 0.25 2.71 -1.85
C TYR A 172 -0.51 1.55 -2.51
N SER A 173 -1.66 1.14 -2.01
CA SER A 173 -2.42 -0.03 -2.49
C SER A 173 -2.62 -0.09 -4.00
N SER A 174 -2.81 1.06 -4.65
CA SER A 174 -3.01 1.13 -6.10
C SER A 174 -1.84 1.77 -6.86
N GLY A 175 -0.78 2.17 -6.17
CA GLY A 175 0.38 2.85 -6.76
C GLY A 175 1.69 2.08 -6.66
N ILE A 176 1.78 1.10 -5.74
CA ILE A 176 3.01 0.34 -5.51
C ILE A 176 3.49 -0.36 -6.78
N LEU A 177 4.78 -0.29 -7.08
CA LEU A 177 5.43 -0.87 -8.27
C LEU A 177 4.93 -0.33 -9.63
N SER A 178 4.07 0.69 -9.67
CA SER A 178 3.63 1.30 -10.92
C SER A 178 4.68 2.26 -11.52
N GLU A 179 5.48 2.87 -10.69
CA GLU A 179 6.60 3.76 -11.04
C GLU A 179 7.69 3.68 -9.94
N PRO A 180 8.93 4.09 -10.22
CA PRO A 180 9.97 4.17 -9.20
C PRO A 180 9.55 5.12 -8.08
N ILE A 181 9.70 4.68 -6.83
CA ILE A 181 9.52 5.54 -5.66
C ILE A 181 10.82 6.29 -5.41
N GLN A 182 10.79 7.62 -5.37
CA GLN A 182 12.01 8.45 -5.34
C GLN A 182 12.76 8.43 -4.01
N SER A 183 12.13 8.01 -2.91
CA SER A 183 12.79 7.73 -1.62
C SER A 183 11.83 7.01 -0.67
N ILE A 184 12.27 5.95 -0.07
CA ILE A 184 11.68 5.37 1.14
C ILE A 184 12.63 5.69 2.30
#